data_2ce3596df3633eaacf7ce1019445c0c8
#
_entry.id   2ce3596df3633eaacf7ce1019445c0c8
#
_cell.length_a   1.000
_cell.length_b   1.000
_cell.length_c   1.000
_cell.angle_alpha   90.00
_cell.angle_beta   90.00
_cell.angle_gamma   90.00
#
_symmetry.space_group_name_H-M   'P 1'
#
loop_
_entity.id
_entity.type
_entity.pdbx_description
1 polymer ?
#
loop_
_entity_poly.entity_id
_entity_poly.type
_entity_poly.pdbx_seq_one_letter_code
_entity_poly.pdbx_strand_id
1 'polypeptide(L)'
;MLACINKSASIHKTLKVGNLVNVNLLSSSQQEISTICSSSDLDVSRFDNDFWSYDDNQMPFLEDSQAIIGCKIEEIVDYATHSILILSIEDVILNNEQPDPLLYCNGDYLKL
;
A
#
# COMPACT_ATOMS: atom_id res chain seq x y z
N MET A 1 -4.95 12.31 -1.81
CA MET A 1 -3.69 11.54 -1.69
C MET A 1 -3.19 11.14 -3.06
N LEU A 2 -1.90 11.06 -3.23
CA LEU A 2 -1.29 10.59 -4.48
C LEU A 2 -0.52 9.30 -4.23
N ALA A 3 -0.60 8.37 -5.18
CA ALA A 3 0.22 7.17 -5.19
C ALA A 3 0.81 6.96 -6.57
N CYS A 4 2.10 6.66 -6.64
CA CYS A 4 2.81 6.44 -7.88
C CYS A 4 3.09 4.95 -8.04
N ILE A 5 2.55 4.33 -9.09
CA ILE A 5 2.63 2.89 -9.30
C ILE A 5 3.37 2.60 -10.60
N ASN A 6 4.39 1.76 -10.53
CA ASN A 6 5.10 1.29 -11.70
C ASN A 6 4.17 0.45 -12.58
N LYS A 7 4.14 0.72 -13.88
CA LYS A 7 3.30 -0.01 -14.84
C LYS A 7 3.65 -1.50 -14.93
N SER A 8 4.86 -1.90 -14.56
CA SER A 8 5.27 -3.30 -14.52
C SER A 8 4.88 -4.02 -13.22
N ALA A 9 4.42 -3.30 -12.20
CA ALA A 9 3.94 -3.92 -10.97
C ALA A 9 2.66 -4.73 -11.22
N SER A 10 2.55 -5.90 -10.61
CA SER A 10 1.41 -6.79 -10.82
C SER A 10 0.06 -6.16 -10.45
N ILE A 11 0.04 -5.29 -9.44
CA ILE A 11 -1.16 -4.58 -9.04
C ILE A 11 -1.67 -3.60 -10.11
N HIS A 12 -0.78 -3.06 -10.95
CA HIS A 12 -1.13 -1.98 -11.89
C HIS A 12 -2.32 -2.34 -12.78
N LYS A 13 -2.36 -3.57 -13.29
CA LYS A 13 -3.43 -4.02 -14.19
C LYS A 13 -4.81 -4.10 -13.53
N THR A 14 -4.87 -4.09 -12.20
CA THR A 14 -6.13 -4.16 -11.45
C THR A 14 -6.69 -2.78 -11.07
N LEU A 15 -5.91 -1.73 -11.29
CA LEU A 15 -6.25 -0.38 -10.88
C LEU A 15 -7.12 0.29 -11.94
N LYS A 16 -8.32 0.71 -11.54
CA LYS A 16 -9.29 1.41 -12.39
C LYS A 16 -9.95 2.53 -11.62
N VAL A 17 -10.29 3.62 -12.33
CA VAL A 17 -11.07 4.71 -11.75
C VAL A 17 -12.38 4.15 -11.16
N GLY A 18 -12.69 4.57 -9.95
CA GLY A 18 -13.86 4.13 -9.18
C GLY A 18 -13.60 2.95 -8.25
N ASN A 19 -12.48 2.23 -8.41
CA ASN A 19 -12.16 1.11 -7.52
C ASN A 19 -11.71 1.60 -6.15
N LEU A 20 -12.01 0.79 -5.13
CA LEU A 20 -11.53 1.00 -3.77
C LEU A 20 -10.13 0.40 -3.63
N VAL A 21 -9.29 1.05 -2.84
CA VAL A 21 -7.96 0.56 -2.49
C VAL A 21 -7.67 0.89 -1.04
N ASN A 22 -6.89 0.04 -0.37
CA ASN A 22 -6.35 0.33 0.96
C ASN A 22 -4.88 0.70 0.82
N VAL A 23 -4.51 1.85 1.38
CA VAL A 23 -3.12 2.28 1.51
C VAL A 23 -2.68 2.00 2.94
N ASN A 24 -1.67 1.15 3.11
CA ASN A 24 -1.13 0.80 4.41
C ASN A 24 0.17 1.56 4.64
N LEU A 25 0.14 2.50 5.58
CA LEU A 25 1.35 3.18 6.04
C LEU A 25 2.04 2.28 7.06
N LEU A 26 3.13 1.64 6.67
CA LEU A 26 3.78 0.64 7.49
C LEU A 26 4.46 1.26 8.72
N SER A 27 4.46 0.53 9.83
CA SER A 27 5.24 0.85 11.01
C SER A 27 6.69 0.37 10.86
N SER A 28 7.59 0.89 11.69
CA SER A 28 9.01 0.53 11.64
C SER A 28 9.28 -0.96 11.87
N SER A 29 8.36 -1.68 12.52
CA SER A 29 8.46 -3.12 12.76
C SER A 29 8.03 -3.98 11.57
N GLN A 30 7.53 -3.39 10.49
CA GLN A 30 6.95 -4.10 9.35
C GLN A 30 7.87 -4.18 8.12
N GLN A 31 9.17 -4.15 8.33
CA GLN A 31 10.13 -4.26 7.21
C GLN A 31 9.97 -5.56 6.43
N GLU A 32 9.69 -6.67 7.12
CA GLU A 32 9.53 -7.98 6.49
C GLU A 32 8.42 -7.97 5.42
N ILE A 33 7.23 -7.47 5.78
CA ILE A 33 6.12 -7.42 4.82
C ILE A 33 6.40 -6.45 3.67
N SER A 34 7.10 -5.35 3.92
CA SER A 34 7.53 -4.44 2.86
C SER A 34 8.43 -5.16 1.85
N THR A 35 9.39 -5.93 2.35
CA THR A 35 10.30 -6.72 1.51
C THR A 35 9.53 -7.76 0.70
N ILE A 36 8.60 -8.48 1.31
CA ILE A 36 7.75 -9.47 0.62
C ILE A 36 6.95 -8.80 -0.50
N CYS A 37 6.31 -7.67 -0.23
CA CYS A 37 5.48 -6.97 -1.22
C CYS A 37 6.29 -6.31 -2.34
N SER A 38 7.56 -6.02 -2.11
CA SER A 38 8.43 -5.39 -3.12
C SER A 38 9.02 -6.39 -4.13
N SER A 39 8.90 -7.70 -3.87
CA SER A 39 9.46 -8.74 -4.72
C SER A 39 8.43 -9.24 -5.74
N SER A 40 8.74 -9.13 -7.04
CA SER A 40 7.90 -9.66 -8.12
C SER A 40 7.85 -11.19 -8.11
N ASP A 41 8.89 -11.86 -7.63
CA ASP A 41 8.96 -13.32 -7.54
C ASP A 41 7.95 -13.90 -6.54
N LEU A 42 7.40 -13.07 -5.65
CA LEU A 42 6.45 -13.45 -4.61
C LEU A 42 5.02 -13.00 -4.91
N ASP A 43 4.70 -12.64 -6.16
CA ASP A 43 3.40 -12.08 -6.55
C ASP A 43 2.20 -12.93 -6.11
N VAL A 44 2.31 -14.26 -6.18
CA VAL A 44 1.23 -15.17 -5.77
C VAL A 44 1.25 -15.47 -4.28
N SER A 45 2.46 -15.54 -3.68
CA SER A 45 2.64 -15.97 -2.28
C SER A 45 2.63 -14.82 -1.27
N ARG A 46 2.64 -13.55 -1.71
CA ARG A 46 2.70 -12.40 -0.80
C ARG A 46 1.54 -12.32 0.19
N PHE A 47 0.40 -12.93 -0.16
CA PHE A 47 -0.78 -13.00 0.71
C PHE A 47 -0.87 -14.29 1.52
N ASP A 48 0.04 -15.26 1.32
CA ASP A 48 0.08 -16.55 2.01
C ASP A 48 0.82 -16.44 3.35
N ASN A 49 0.33 -15.56 4.22
CA ASN A 49 0.89 -15.35 5.55
C ASN A 49 -0.18 -14.76 6.47
N ASP A 50 0.13 -14.64 7.76
CA ASP A 50 -0.80 -14.16 8.78
C ASP A 50 -0.83 -12.63 8.93
N PHE A 51 -0.12 -11.89 8.10
CA PHE A 51 -0.07 -10.42 8.19
C PHE A 51 -1.35 -9.74 7.72
N TRP A 52 -2.10 -10.40 6.83
CA TRP A 52 -3.24 -9.81 6.13
C TRP A 52 -4.57 -10.08 6.82
N SER A 53 -5.41 -9.06 6.88
CA SER A 53 -6.83 -9.16 7.20
C SER A 53 -7.65 -8.62 6.03
N TYR A 54 -8.97 -8.80 6.05
CA TYR A 54 -9.86 -8.38 4.97
C TYR A 54 -11.00 -7.55 5.55
N ASP A 55 -11.29 -6.42 4.91
CA ASP A 55 -12.39 -5.55 5.30
C ASP A 55 -13.75 -6.07 4.80
N ASP A 56 -14.83 -5.31 5.06
CA ASP A 56 -16.18 -5.68 4.65
C ASP A 56 -16.36 -5.78 3.12
N ASN A 57 -15.47 -5.14 2.36
CA ASN A 57 -15.44 -5.18 0.90
C ASN A 57 -14.49 -6.26 0.37
N GLN A 58 -14.01 -7.16 1.23
CA GLN A 58 -13.02 -8.20 0.91
C GLN A 58 -11.68 -7.64 0.42
N MET A 59 -11.36 -6.41 0.80
CA MET A 59 -10.10 -5.78 0.47
C MET A 59 -9.05 -6.11 1.53
N PRO A 60 -7.84 -6.55 1.12
CA PRO A 60 -6.78 -6.85 2.07
C PRO A 60 -6.25 -5.57 2.74
N PHE A 61 -5.89 -5.70 4.01
CA PHE A 61 -5.19 -4.67 4.76
C PHE A 61 -4.27 -5.30 5.81
N LEU A 62 -3.34 -4.50 6.31
CA LEU A 62 -2.36 -4.92 7.31
C LEU A 62 -2.73 -4.28 8.65
N GLU A 63 -3.27 -5.07 9.59
CA GLU A 63 -3.79 -4.57 10.87
C GLU A 63 -2.76 -3.79 11.69
N ASP A 64 -1.49 -4.22 11.65
CA ASP A 64 -0.43 -3.63 12.47
C ASP A 64 0.22 -2.39 11.83
N SER A 65 -0.31 -1.91 10.72
CA SER A 65 0.19 -0.70 10.08
C SER A 65 0.04 0.52 10.99
N GLN A 66 0.93 1.49 10.83
CA GLN A 66 0.84 2.80 11.47
C GLN A 66 -0.53 3.44 11.22
N ALA A 67 -0.97 3.36 9.98
CA ALA A 67 -2.30 3.78 9.55
C ALA A 67 -2.79 2.94 8.38
N ILE A 68 -4.11 2.76 8.30
CA ILE A 68 -4.79 2.14 7.16
C ILE A 68 -5.72 3.18 6.58
N ILE A 69 -5.53 3.51 5.29
CA ILE A 69 -6.22 4.59 4.62
C ILE A 69 -7.06 3.99 3.50
N GLY A 70 -8.37 3.92 3.70
CA GLY A 70 -9.31 3.48 2.68
C GLY A 70 -9.56 4.59 1.68
N CYS A 71 -9.32 4.31 0.39
CA CYS A 71 -9.40 5.28 -0.68
C CYS A 71 -10.23 4.79 -1.85
N LYS A 72 -10.66 5.74 -2.66
CA LYS A 72 -11.25 5.50 -3.97
C LYS A 72 -10.38 6.15 -5.03
N ILE A 73 -10.13 5.44 -6.13
CA ILE A 73 -9.37 5.99 -7.25
C ILE A 73 -10.26 6.96 -8.02
N GLU A 74 -9.92 8.25 -7.98
CA GLU A 74 -10.66 9.30 -8.69
C GLU A 74 -10.11 9.53 -10.10
N GLU A 75 -8.79 9.45 -10.26
CA GLU A 75 -8.13 9.70 -11.53
C GLU A 75 -6.82 8.92 -11.63
N ILE A 76 -6.47 8.51 -12.85
CA ILE A 76 -5.20 7.85 -13.15
C ILE A 76 -4.52 8.66 -14.24
N VAL A 77 -3.30 9.14 -13.96
CA VAL A 77 -2.48 9.88 -14.90
C VAL A 77 -1.26 9.03 -15.28
N ASP A 78 -1.21 8.62 -16.54
CA ASP A 78 -0.08 7.85 -17.07
C ASP A 78 1.07 8.77 -17.41
N TYR A 79 2.25 8.44 -16.93
CA TYR A 79 3.46 9.15 -17.29
C TYR A 79 4.67 8.20 -17.33
N ALA A 80 5.24 8.04 -18.53
CA ALA A 80 6.40 7.18 -18.75
C ALA A 80 6.19 5.76 -18.17
N THR A 81 7.04 5.33 -17.23
CA THR A 81 7.03 4.00 -16.63
C THR A 81 6.03 3.84 -15.47
N HIS A 82 5.39 4.90 -15.05
CA HIS A 82 4.51 4.93 -13.88
C HIS A 82 3.12 5.47 -14.22
N SER A 83 2.17 5.17 -13.36
CA SER A 83 0.87 5.84 -13.29
C SER A 83 0.75 6.54 -11.95
N ILE A 84 0.24 7.77 -11.96
CA ILE A 84 -0.06 8.54 -10.76
C ILE A 84 -1.54 8.36 -10.46
N LEU A 85 -1.86 7.80 -9.29
CA LEU A 85 -3.22 7.67 -8.83
C LEU A 85 -3.59 8.88 -7.99
N ILE A 86 -4.71 9.49 -8.31
CA ILE A 86 -5.33 10.52 -7.46
C ILE A 86 -6.43 9.83 -6.67
N LEU A 87 -6.26 9.79 -5.35
CA LEU A 87 -7.10 9.03 -4.44
C LEU A 87 -7.89 9.97 -3.53
N SER A 88 -9.21 9.76 -3.47
CA SER A 88 -10.02 10.37 -2.41
C SER A 88 -9.94 9.49 -1.16
N ILE A 89 -9.72 10.12 0.00
CA ILE A 89 -9.67 9.42 1.28
C ILE A 89 -11.09 9.27 1.80
N GLU A 90 -11.53 8.04 1.94
CA GLU A 90 -12.89 7.71 2.43
C GLU A 90 -12.89 7.39 3.92
N ASP A 91 -11.84 6.74 4.42
CA ASP A 91 -11.74 6.28 5.80
C ASP A 91 -10.27 6.20 6.24
N VAL A 92 -10.02 6.40 7.54
CA VAL A 92 -8.69 6.30 8.13
C VAL A 92 -8.79 5.58 9.48
N ILE A 93 -7.96 4.55 9.63
CA ILE A 93 -7.71 3.91 10.93
C ILE A 93 -6.28 4.26 11.34
N LEU A 94 -6.13 4.97 12.44
CA LEU A 94 -4.83 5.31 13.00
C LEU A 94 -4.57 4.41 14.21
N ASN A 95 -3.61 3.48 14.07
CA ASN A 95 -3.31 2.50 15.10
C ASN A 95 -2.35 3.01 16.18
N ASN A 96 -1.55 4.02 15.85
CA ASN A 96 -0.57 4.58 16.78
C ASN A 96 -0.53 6.10 16.62
N GLU A 97 -0.81 6.81 17.72
CA GLU A 97 -0.78 8.26 17.74
C GLU A 97 0.64 8.83 17.68
N GLN A 98 1.63 8.05 18.15
CA GLN A 98 3.03 8.42 18.03
C GLN A 98 3.56 7.96 16.68
N PRO A 99 4.10 8.87 15.86
CA PRO A 99 4.62 8.50 14.55
C PRO A 99 5.80 7.51 14.67
N ASP A 100 5.63 6.36 14.07
CA ASP A 100 6.67 5.33 13.97
C ASP A 100 6.64 4.68 12.57
N PRO A 101 6.71 5.48 11.50
CA PRO A 101 6.59 4.94 10.14
C PRO A 101 7.87 4.22 9.71
N LEU A 102 7.69 3.21 8.87
CA LEU A 102 8.79 2.61 8.13
C LEU A 102 9.19 3.54 7.00
N LEU A 103 10.44 3.96 6.98
CA LEU A 103 10.98 4.83 5.93
C LEU A 103 11.92 4.05 5.02
N TYR A 104 11.91 4.39 3.74
CA TYR A 104 12.82 3.82 2.75
C TYR A 104 13.46 4.97 1.97
N CYS A 105 14.79 5.03 2.00
CA CYS A 105 15.52 6.09 1.33
C CYS A 105 16.89 5.58 0.88
N ASN A 106 17.27 5.91 -0.33
CA ASN A 106 18.58 5.59 -0.90
C ASN A 106 18.93 4.09 -0.81
N GLY A 107 17.93 3.23 -1.01
CA GLY A 107 18.13 1.78 -1.00
C GLY A 107 18.08 1.12 0.38
N ASP A 108 17.86 1.88 1.44
CA ASP A 108 17.86 1.38 2.82
C ASP A 108 16.56 1.71 3.57
N TYR A 109 16.21 0.84 4.51
CA TYR A 109 15.16 1.12 5.48
C TYR A 109 15.72 1.96 6.63
N LEU A 110 14.95 2.95 7.04
CA LEU A 110 15.32 3.89 8.09
C LEU A 110 14.22 3.97 9.14
N LYS A 111 14.62 4.37 10.34
CA LYS A 111 13.69 4.78 11.41
C LYS A 111 13.70 6.30 11.54
N LEU A 112 12.54 6.82 11.92
CA LEU A 112 12.40 8.24 12.20
C LEU A 112 13.21 8.66 13.44
#